data_2410ef0caf539c3a3b845588175958ed
#
_entry.id   2410ef0caf539c3a3b845588175958ed
#
_cell.length_a   1.000
_cell.length_b   1.000
_cell.length_c   1.000
_cell.angle_alpha   90.00
_cell.angle_beta   90.00
_cell.angle_gamma   90.00
#
_symmetry.space_group_name_H-M   'P 1'
#
loop_
_entity.id
_entity.type
_entity.pdbx_description
1 polymer ?
#
loop_
_entity_poly.entity_id
_entity_poly.type
_entity_poly.pdbx_seq_one_letter_code
_entity_poly.pdbx_strand_id
1 'polypeptide(L)'
;NATNDFLRSTKTFDLKLKVAKLIKQYDYPMVMNCVLHRYNLPHVGKIIEMALALGAEYLELSNTQYYGWAMKNRNQLMPTLEQVRDAERVVAEYRERIGDACKLLFVVPDYFEDRPKACMNGWGAVFLGVAPDGVALPCHNARDLPGLNLPNVRDVGLADIWRTSTAFNAYRGNDWMQEPCRSCDEKGRDLGGCRCQAFMLAGDAAATDPVCSKSPKRGEVDKVIRFAS
;
A
#
# COMPACT_ATOMS: atom_id res chain seq x y z
N ASN A 1 17.55 -14.86 -1.62
CA ASN A 1 18.07 -15.18 -0.31
C ASN A 1 17.02 -15.95 0.49
N ALA A 2 17.44 -16.68 1.54
CA ALA A 2 16.58 -17.62 2.27
C ALA A 2 15.26 -17.00 2.76
N THR A 3 15.26 -15.78 3.28
CA THR A 3 14.06 -15.08 3.77
C THR A 3 13.07 -14.79 2.64
N ASN A 4 13.54 -14.29 1.49
CA ASN A 4 12.67 -14.03 0.34
C ASN A 4 12.05 -15.33 -0.18
N ASP A 5 12.85 -16.37 -0.31
CA ASP A 5 12.41 -17.64 -0.90
C ASP A 5 11.47 -18.39 0.05
N PHE A 6 11.70 -18.31 1.36
CA PHE A 6 10.79 -18.85 2.38
C PHE A 6 9.41 -18.18 2.33
N LEU A 7 9.37 -16.83 2.37
CA LEU A 7 8.11 -16.08 2.38
C LEU A 7 7.33 -16.17 1.07
N ARG A 8 8.03 -16.36 -0.04
CA ARG A 8 7.42 -16.47 -1.38
C ARG A 8 7.10 -17.91 -1.76
N SER A 9 7.53 -18.89 -0.97
CA SER A 9 7.44 -20.32 -1.28
C SER A 9 8.04 -20.70 -2.65
N THR A 10 8.92 -19.85 -3.19
CA THR A 10 9.56 -20.03 -4.49
C THR A 10 10.99 -19.49 -4.47
N LYS A 11 11.92 -20.22 -5.10
CA LYS A 11 13.33 -19.81 -5.22
C LYS A 11 13.51 -18.83 -6.39
N THR A 12 13.08 -17.58 -6.21
CA THR A 12 13.08 -16.57 -7.27
C THR A 12 14.04 -15.41 -7.04
N PHE A 13 14.75 -15.37 -5.92
CA PHE A 13 15.62 -14.24 -5.59
C PHE A 13 16.72 -14.01 -6.64
N ASP A 14 17.47 -15.07 -6.98
CA ASP A 14 18.55 -14.96 -7.97
C ASP A 14 18.06 -14.62 -9.37
N LEU A 15 16.88 -15.14 -9.74
CA LEU A 15 16.26 -14.79 -11.02
C LEU A 15 15.92 -13.29 -11.06
N LYS A 16 15.37 -12.73 -9.98
CA LYS A 16 15.06 -11.28 -9.91
C LYS A 16 16.33 -10.43 -10.03
N LEU A 17 17.43 -10.84 -9.39
CA LEU A 17 18.71 -10.14 -9.53
C LEU A 17 19.24 -10.19 -10.98
N LYS A 18 19.12 -11.35 -11.65
CA LYS A 18 19.50 -11.47 -13.07
C LYS A 18 18.65 -10.55 -13.95
N VAL A 19 17.32 -10.51 -13.72
CA VAL A 19 16.41 -9.64 -14.47
C VAL A 19 16.74 -8.17 -14.23
N ALA A 20 17.00 -7.75 -12.99
CA ALA A 20 17.38 -6.38 -12.68
C ALA A 20 18.67 -5.96 -13.43
N LYS A 21 19.69 -6.82 -13.44
CA LYS A 21 20.92 -6.58 -14.23
C LYS A 21 20.64 -6.49 -15.73
N LEU A 22 19.78 -7.35 -16.25
CA LEU A 22 19.40 -7.33 -17.67
C LEU A 22 18.68 -6.04 -18.05
N ILE A 23 17.77 -5.54 -17.20
CA ILE A 23 17.09 -4.25 -17.40
C ILE A 23 18.14 -3.12 -17.58
N LYS A 24 19.14 -3.08 -16.73
CA LYS A 24 20.19 -2.06 -16.80
C LYS A 24 21.15 -2.26 -17.99
N GLN A 25 21.36 -3.49 -18.47
CA GLN A 25 22.13 -3.74 -19.70
C GLN A 25 21.45 -3.14 -20.94
N TYR A 26 20.12 -3.05 -20.93
CA TYR A 26 19.34 -2.40 -22.01
C TYR A 26 19.06 -0.91 -21.75
N ASP A 27 19.70 -0.33 -20.74
CA ASP A 27 19.58 1.09 -20.37
C ASP A 27 18.13 1.54 -20.06
N TYR A 28 17.30 0.62 -19.58
CA TYR A 28 15.96 0.98 -19.11
C TYR A 28 15.98 1.59 -17.70
N PRO A 29 15.14 2.60 -17.44
CA PRO A 29 14.93 3.06 -16.08
C PRO A 29 14.32 1.94 -15.21
N MET A 30 14.80 1.81 -13.99
CA MET A 30 14.37 0.73 -13.09
C MET A 30 13.82 1.27 -11.78
N VAL A 31 12.55 0.95 -11.52
CA VAL A 31 11.92 1.11 -10.23
C VAL A 31 11.94 -0.23 -9.49
N MET A 32 12.52 -0.25 -8.31
CA MET A 32 12.47 -1.41 -7.43
C MET A 32 11.42 -1.22 -6.34
N ASN A 33 10.63 -2.24 -6.06
CA ASN A 33 9.75 -2.29 -4.91
C ASN A 33 10.16 -3.43 -3.98
N CYS A 34 10.29 -3.11 -2.70
CA CYS A 34 10.52 -4.10 -1.66
C CYS A 34 9.42 -4.01 -0.59
N VAL A 35 8.59 -5.05 -0.53
CA VAL A 35 7.57 -5.16 0.52
C VAL A 35 8.26 -5.50 1.84
N LEU A 36 8.10 -4.61 2.82
CA LEU A 36 8.69 -4.71 4.15
C LEU A 36 7.75 -5.42 5.13
N HIS A 37 8.34 -6.19 6.01
CA HIS A 37 7.70 -6.92 7.09
C HIS A 37 8.71 -7.15 8.23
N ARG A 38 8.27 -7.68 9.36
CA ARG A 38 9.08 -7.90 10.57
C ARG A 38 10.48 -8.48 10.29
N TYR A 39 10.61 -9.41 9.35
CA TYR A 39 11.87 -10.13 9.10
C TYR A 39 12.87 -9.39 8.22
N ASN A 40 12.43 -8.48 7.34
CA ASN A 40 13.36 -7.77 6.45
C ASN A 40 13.50 -6.28 6.78
N LEU A 41 12.59 -5.72 7.54
CA LEU A 41 12.66 -4.32 7.98
C LEU A 41 13.99 -3.99 8.71
N PRO A 42 14.53 -4.84 9.61
CA PRO A 42 15.84 -4.61 10.22
C PRO A 42 17.02 -4.60 9.23
N HIS A 43 16.79 -5.01 8.00
CA HIS A 43 17.81 -5.06 6.94
C HIS A 43 17.60 -4.00 5.86
N VAL A 44 16.82 -2.93 6.15
CA VAL A 44 16.47 -1.90 5.17
C VAL A 44 17.70 -1.25 4.54
N GLY A 45 18.76 -0.99 5.30
CA GLY A 45 20.02 -0.48 4.76
C GLY A 45 20.64 -1.38 3.70
N LYS A 46 20.68 -2.70 3.92
CA LYS A 46 21.17 -3.67 2.92
C LYS A 46 20.29 -3.73 1.67
N ILE A 47 18.99 -3.49 1.83
CA ILE A 47 18.05 -3.41 0.69
C ILE A 47 18.35 -2.18 -0.15
N ILE A 48 18.59 -1.03 0.49
CA ILE A 48 18.98 0.21 -0.19
C ILE A 48 20.31 0.03 -0.92
N GLU A 49 21.31 -0.51 -0.26
CA GLU A 49 22.64 -0.77 -0.88
C GLU A 49 22.53 -1.71 -2.09
N MET A 50 21.69 -2.74 -2.00
CA MET A 50 21.42 -3.63 -3.13
C MET A 50 20.76 -2.89 -4.31
N ALA A 51 19.79 -2.00 -4.05
CA ALA A 51 19.14 -1.22 -5.09
C ALA A 51 20.12 -0.26 -5.78
N LEU A 52 20.98 0.41 -5.00
CA LEU A 52 22.05 1.27 -5.51
C LEU A 52 23.05 0.48 -6.37
N ALA A 53 23.51 -0.67 -5.89
CA ALA A 53 24.43 -1.54 -6.64
C ALA A 53 23.84 -2.12 -7.93
N LEU A 54 22.51 -2.22 -8.02
CA LEU A 54 21.78 -2.63 -9.21
C LEU A 54 21.47 -1.45 -10.15
N GLY A 55 21.77 -0.21 -9.74
CA GLY A 55 21.50 1.00 -10.53
C GLY A 55 20.02 1.38 -10.61
N ALA A 56 19.25 1.10 -9.56
CA ALA A 56 17.85 1.55 -9.51
C ALA A 56 17.77 3.06 -9.34
N GLU A 57 16.95 3.72 -10.15
CA GLU A 57 16.68 5.16 -10.06
C GLU A 57 15.64 5.48 -8.96
N TYR A 58 14.81 4.48 -8.62
CA TYR A 58 13.78 4.62 -7.59
C TYR A 58 13.64 3.32 -6.80
N LEU A 59 13.60 3.45 -5.47
CA LEU A 59 13.33 2.34 -4.57
C LEU A 59 12.12 2.66 -3.69
N GLU A 60 11.07 1.89 -3.84
CA GLU A 60 9.91 1.91 -2.96
C GLU A 60 10.05 0.85 -1.86
N LEU A 61 10.13 1.31 -0.63
CA LEU A 61 10.16 0.51 0.59
C LEU A 61 8.75 0.53 1.20
N SER A 62 7.90 -0.35 0.67
CA SER A 62 6.47 -0.41 1.04
C SER A 62 6.25 -1.38 2.18
N ASN A 63 5.68 -0.91 3.29
CA ASN A 63 5.25 -1.82 4.34
C ASN A 63 4.08 -2.72 3.90
N THR A 64 4.07 -3.95 4.39
CA THR A 64 3.02 -4.93 4.11
C THR A 64 1.65 -4.34 4.46
N GLN A 65 0.73 -4.39 3.51
CA GLN A 65 -0.68 -4.08 3.76
C GLN A 65 -1.38 -5.33 4.29
N TYR A 66 -2.11 -5.19 5.40
CA TYR A 66 -2.69 -6.34 6.09
C TYR A 66 -4.09 -6.66 5.58
N TYR A 67 -4.15 -7.22 4.35
CA TYR A 67 -5.35 -7.75 3.71
C TYR A 67 -5.20 -9.26 3.45
N GLY A 68 -6.31 -9.98 3.32
CA GLY A 68 -6.31 -11.39 2.95
C GLY A 68 -5.33 -12.23 3.78
N TRP A 69 -4.36 -12.86 3.13
CA TRP A 69 -3.35 -13.71 3.77
C TRP A 69 -2.41 -12.95 4.71
N ALA A 70 -2.06 -11.70 4.41
CA ALA A 70 -1.23 -10.89 5.30
C ALA A 70 -1.95 -10.61 6.62
N MET A 71 -3.27 -10.33 6.58
CA MET A 71 -4.09 -10.16 7.78
C MET A 71 -4.15 -11.43 8.62
N LYS A 72 -4.31 -12.60 7.99
CA LYS A 72 -4.32 -13.91 8.68
C LYS A 72 -2.98 -14.22 9.37
N ASN A 73 -1.87 -13.75 8.80
CA ASN A 73 -0.51 -13.97 9.29
C ASN A 73 0.11 -12.74 9.97
N ARG A 74 -0.70 -11.74 10.34
CA ARG A 74 -0.21 -10.46 10.86
C ARG A 74 0.70 -10.58 12.08
N ASN A 75 0.41 -11.53 12.98
CA ASN A 75 1.20 -11.75 14.19
C ASN A 75 2.67 -12.09 13.88
N GLN A 76 2.94 -12.68 12.74
CA GLN A 76 4.28 -13.04 12.30
C GLN A 76 4.89 -11.98 11.37
N LEU A 77 4.08 -11.26 10.61
CA LEU A 77 4.55 -10.35 9.57
C LEU A 77 4.64 -8.90 10.03
N MET A 78 3.78 -8.48 10.96
CA MET A 78 3.71 -7.09 11.39
C MET A 78 4.98 -6.70 12.18
N PRO A 79 5.70 -5.63 11.78
CA PRO A 79 6.82 -5.12 12.55
C PRO A 79 6.34 -4.47 13.84
N THR A 80 7.23 -4.34 14.82
CA THR A 80 6.98 -3.47 15.98
C THR A 80 7.13 -2.00 15.60
N LEU A 81 6.55 -1.10 16.40
CA LEU A 81 6.73 0.34 16.19
C LEU A 81 8.21 0.74 16.29
N GLU A 82 8.98 0.11 17.17
CA GLU A 82 10.41 0.34 17.31
C GLU A 82 11.14 -0.02 16.00
N GLN A 83 10.87 -1.20 15.43
CA GLN A 83 11.47 -1.60 14.15
C GLN A 83 11.14 -0.61 13.03
N VAL A 84 9.92 -0.07 13.00
CA VAL A 84 9.51 0.94 12.00
C VAL A 84 10.30 2.23 12.18
N ARG A 85 10.41 2.75 13.41
CA ARG A 85 11.17 3.98 13.72
C ARG A 85 12.66 3.83 13.41
N ASP A 86 13.24 2.68 13.72
CA ASP A 86 14.63 2.39 13.39
C ASP A 86 14.85 2.39 11.87
N ALA A 87 13.94 1.78 11.12
CA ALA A 87 14.01 1.78 9.66
C ALA A 87 13.83 3.18 9.07
N GLU A 88 12.93 4.02 9.62
CA GLU A 88 12.77 5.42 9.21
C GLU A 88 14.07 6.21 9.38
N ARG A 89 14.74 6.04 10.53
CA ARG A 89 16.03 6.68 10.80
C ARG A 89 17.09 6.27 9.78
N VAL A 90 17.23 4.96 9.53
CA VAL A 90 18.17 4.44 8.54
C VAL A 90 17.86 5.00 7.15
N VAL A 91 16.59 5.05 6.74
CA VAL A 91 16.20 5.60 5.44
C VAL A 91 16.50 7.09 5.34
N ALA A 92 16.30 7.87 6.42
CA ALA A 92 16.64 9.29 6.46
C ALA A 92 18.15 9.51 6.28
N GLU A 93 19.00 8.77 7.00
CA GLU A 93 20.46 8.80 6.85
C GLU A 93 20.90 8.47 5.42
N TYR A 94 20.26 7.46 4.79
CA TYR A 94 20.56 7.12 3.40
C TYR A 94 20.12 8.23 2.43
N ARG A 95 18.96 8.85 2.62
CA ARG A 95 18.51 9.98 1.77
C ARG A 95 19.51 11.12 1.76
N GLU A 96 20.03 11.49 2.94
CA GLU A 96 21.06 12.54 3.04
C GLU A 96 22.37 12.13 2.33
N ARG A 97 22.80 10.87 2.50
CA ARG A 97 24.05 10.36 1.95
C ARG A 97 24.04 10.21 0.44
N ILE A 98 22.95 9.73 -0.14
CA ILE A 98 22.87 9.38 -1.55
C ILE A 98 22.35 10.51 -2.45
N GLY A 99 21.69 11.53 -1.88
CA GLY A 99 21.08 12.63 -2.65
C GLY A 99 20.17 12.11 -3.76
N ASP A 100 20.40 12.58 -4.98
CA ASP A 100 19.58 12.24 -6.15
C ASP A 100 19.99 10.93 -6.86
N ALA A 101 20.96 10.19 -6.33
CA ALA A 101 21.42 8.96 -6.97
C ALA A 101 20.34 7.86 -7.06
N CYS A 102 19.41 7.83 -6.11
CA CYS A 102 18.25 6.97 -6.11
C CYS A 102 17.15 7.62 -5.26
N LYS A 103 15.95 7.74 -5.80
CA LYS A 103 14.82 8.25 -5.03
C LYS A 103 14.29 7.16 -4.08
N LEU A 104 14.34 7.42 -2.77
CA LEU A 104 13.83 6.51 -1.75
C LEU A 104 12.44 6.93 -1.30
N LEU A 105 11.44 6.08 -1.49
CA LEU A 105 10.12 6.19 -0.87
C LEU A 105 10.02 5.16 0.26
N PHE A 106 9.81 5.63 1.49
CA PHE A 106 9.50 4.76 2.62
C PHE A 106 8.05 4.99 3.04
N VAL A 107 7.25 3.94 2.99
CA VAL A 107 5.83 3.99 3.32
C VAL A 107 5.63 3.39 4.71
N VAL A 108 5.30 4.24 5.69
CA VAL A 108 4.98 3.81 7.07
C VAL A 108 3.68 3.00 7.06
N PRO A 109 3.57 1.92 7.85
CA PRO A 109 2.30 1.21 8.01
C PRO A 109 1.23 2.13 8.61
N ASP A 110 0.06 2.19 7.98
CA ASP A 110 -1.04 3.05 8.42
C ASP A 110 -1.46 2.80 9.88
N TYR A 111 -1.34 1.57 10.35
CA TYR A 111 -1.73 1.19 11.71
C TYR A 111 -0.94 1.91 12.82
N PHE A 112 0.25 2.42 12.50
CA PHE A 112 1.07 3.22 13.43
C PHE A 112 0.87 4.73 13.29
N GLU A 113 -0.12 5.14 12.48
CA GLU A 113 -0.49 6.53 12.27
C GLU A 113 -1.78 6.87 13.02
N ASP A 114 -1.98 8.16 13.29
CA ASP A 114 -3.23 8.68 13.87
C ASP A 114 -4.19 9.20 12.81
N ARG A 115 -3.73 9.24 11.57
CA ARG A 115 -4.48 9.71 10.42
C ARG A 115 -4.26 8.77 9.24
N PRO A 116 -5.33 8.34 8.57
CA PRO A 116 -5.19 7.51 7.38
C PRO A 116 -4.61 8.32 6.22
N LYS A 117 -3.90 7.64 5.34
CA LYS A 117 -3.50 8.19 4.05
C LYS A 117 -4.68 8.27 3.10
N ALA A 118 -4.69 9.27 2.23
CA ALA A 118 -5.66 9.35 1.16
C ALA A 118 -5.56 8.10 0.26
N CYS A 119 -6.67 7.37 0.11
CA CYS A 119 -6.75 6.17 -0.71
C CYS A 119 -6.44 6.50 -2.18
N MET A 120 -5.26 6.15 -2.68
CA MET A 120 -4.84 6.42 -4.07
C MET A 120 -5.06 7.88 -4.49
N ASN A 121 -4.86 8.86 -3.60
CA ASN A 121 -5.23 10.26 -3.79
C ASN A 121 -6.72 10.49 -4.13
N GLY A 122 -7.58 9.64 -3.63
CA GLY A 122 -9.01 9.61 -3.84
C GLY A 122 -9.46 8.39 -4.63
N TRP A 123 -10.52 7.75 -4.17
CA TRP A 123 -11.13 6.60 -4.83
C TRP A 123 -11.52 6.93 -6.27
N GLY A 124 -11.03 6.14 -7.24
CA GLY A 124 -11.32 6.35 -8.66
C GLY A 124 -10.86 7.70 -9.20
N ALA A 125 -9.96 8.44 -8.52
CA ALA A 125 -9.54 9.78 -8.91
C ALA A 125 -8.31 9.79 -9.82
N VAL A 126 -7.31 8.96 -9.56
CA VAL A 126 -6.04 8.95 -10.32
C VAL A 126 -5.60 7.56 -10.78
N PHE A 127 -6.30 6.51 -10.37
CA PHE A 127 -5.90 5.14 -10.64
C PHE A 127 -7.03 4.34 -11.30
N LEU A 128 -6.67 3.58 -12.33
CA LEU A 128 -7.46 2.51 -12.93
C LEU A 128 -6.52 1.35 -13.23
N GLY A 129 -6.77 0.22 -12.59
CA GLY A 129 -6.10 -1.04 -12.93
C GLY A 129 -7.00 -1.95 -13.73
N VAL A 130 -6.42 -2.72 -14.65
CA VAL A 130 -7.14 -3.79 -15.37
C VAL A 130 -6.55 -5.12 -14.95
N ALA A 131 -7.38 -5.98 -14.38
CA ALA A 131 -6.97 -7.32 -13.97
C ALA A 131 -6.87 -8.26 -15.19
N PRO A 132 -6.18 -9.41 -15.09
CA PRO A 132 -6.00 -10.32 -16.22
C PRO A 132 -7.29 -10.84 -16.86
N ASP A 133 -8.39 -10.87 -16.12
CA ASP A 133 -9.73 -11.25 -16.60
C ASP A 133 -10.50 -10.08 -17.25
N GLY A 134 -9.88 -8.89 -17.34
CA GLY A 134 -10.46 -7.70 -17.95
C GLY A 134 -11.25 -6.82 -16.98
N VAL A 135 -11.37 -7.19 -15.71
CA VAL A 135 -12.10 -6.38 -14.72
C VAL A 135 -11.32 -5.10 -14.41
N ALA A 136 -11.98 -3.95 -14.52
CA ALA A 136 -11.42 -2.65 -14.16
C ALA A 136 -11.61 -2.36 -12.66
N LEU A 137 -10.55 -1.91 -12.02
CA LEU A 137 -10.47 -1.70 -10.58
C LEU A 137 -10.07 -0.25 -10.26
N PRO A 138 -10.81 0.48 -9.41
CA PRO A 138 -10.41 1.80 -8.90
C PRO A 138 -9.30 1.74 -7.85
N CYS A 139 -9.01 0.57 -7.31
CA CYS A 139 -7.93 0.25 -6.39
C CYS A 139 -7.60 -1.24 -6.53
N HIS A 140 -6.35 -1.65 -6.32
CA HIS A 140 -5.93 -3.06 -6.41
C HIS A 140 -6.78 -4.01 -5.54
N ASN A 141 -7.23 -3.55 -4.38
CA ASN A 141 -8.01 -4.35 -3.43
C ASN A 141 -9.53 -4.15 -3.56
N ALA A 142 -10.00 -3.36 -4.53
CA ALA A 142 -11.42 -3.06 -4.69
C ALA A 142 -12.29 -4.31 -4.96
N ARG A 143 -11.68 -5.36 -5.49
CA ARG A 143 -12.37 -6.63 -5.76
C ARG A 143 -12.90 -7.31 -4.49
N ASP A 144 -12.27 -7.07 -3.35
CA ASP A 144 -12.65 -7.64 -2.07
C ASP A 144 -13.83 -6.90 -1.39
N LEU A 145 -14.24 -5.75 -1.96
CA LEU A 145 -15.38 -4.99 -1.44
C LEU A 145 -16.70 -5.53 -1.96
N PRO A 146 -17.64 -5.90 -1.09
CA PRO A 146 -18.95 -6.35 -1.51
C PRO A 146 -19.77 -5.22 -2.12
N GLY A 147 -20.68 -5.56 -3.02
CA GLY A 147 -21.63 -4.63 -3.61
C GLY A 147 -21.07 -3.71 -4.70
N LEU A 148 -19.79 -3.82 -5.05
CA LEU A 148 -19.21 -3.11 -6.18
C LEU A 148 -19.47 -3.87 -7.49
N ASN A 149 -20.26 -3.26 -8.40
CA ASN A 149 -20.41 -3.75 -9.77
C ASN A 149 -19.20 -3.32 -10.59
N LEU A 150 -18.11 -4.08 -10.49
CA LEU A 150 -16.85 -3.78 -11.19
C LEU A 150 -17.03 -4.04 -12.70
N PRO A 151 -16.80 -3.04 -13.57
CA PRO A 151 -16.98 -3.21 -15.01
C PRO A 151 -15.83 -4.00 -15.64
N ASN A 152 -16.09 -4.59 -16.82
CA ASN A 152 -15.07 -5.25 -17.61
C ASN A 152 -14.73 -4.41 -18.85
N VAL A 153 -13.45 -4.25 -19.17
CA VAL A 153 -12.98 -3.47 -20.31
C VAL A 153 -13.32 -4.11 -21.66
N ARG A 154 -13.74 -5.39 -21.68
CA ARG A 154 -14.22 -6.07 -22.88
C ARG A 154 -15.63 -5.61 -23.25
N ASP A 155 -16.41 -5.17 -22.27
CA ASP A 155 -17.81 -4.80 -22.43
C ASP A 155 -18.03 -3.30 -22.47
N VAL A 156 -17.19 -2.52 -21.78
CA VAL A 156 -17.33 -1.09 -21.60
C VAL A 156 -15.99 -0.39 -21.87
N GLY A 157 -16.02 0.70 -22.63
CA GLY A 157 -14.82 1.49 -22.91
C GLY A 157 -14.22 2.15 -21.67
N LEU A 158 -12.87 2.28 -21.61
CA LEU A 158 -12.15 2.84 -20.45
C LEU A 158 -12.66 4.24 -20.04
N ALA A 159 -12.99 5.09 -21.02
CA ALA A 159 -13.50 6.44 -20.75
C ALA A 159 -14.84 6.41 -20.02
N ASP A 160 -15.73 5.50 -20.42
CA ASP A 160 -17.03 5.34 -19.81
C ASP A 160 -16.91 4.69 -18.41
N ILE A 161 -16.06 3.68 -18.29
CA ILE A 161 -15.72 3.10 -16.97
C ILE A 161 -15.29 4.19 -16.01
N TRP A 162 -14.34 5.03 -16.42
CA TRP A 162 -13.79 6.10 -15.59
C TRP A 162 -14.84 7.14 -15.17
N ARG A 163 -15.74 7.52 -16.11
CA ARG A 163 -16.68 8.62 -15.88
C ARG A 163 -17.99 8.18 -15.24
N THR A 164 -18.51 7.03 -15.62
CA THR A 164 -19.89 6.66 -15.33
C THR A 164 -20.07 5.41 -14.49
N SER A 165 -19.03 4.59 -14.32
CA SER A 165 -19.15 3.37 -13.53
C SER A 165 -19.51 3.67 -12.09
N THR A 166 -20.54 3.01 -11.58
CA THR A 166 -20.96 3.09 -10.18
C THR A 166 -19.84 2.67 -9.22
N ALA A 167 -19.05 1.67 -9.58
CA ALA A 167 -17.92 1.21 -8.78
C ALA A 167 -16.83 2.27 -8.65
N PHE A 168 -16.52 3.02 -9.74
CA PHE A 168 -15.53 4.09 -9.72
C PHE A 168 -16.05 5.34 -9.01
N ASN A 169 -17.35 5.58 -9.04
CA ASN A 169 -17.98 6.73 -8.40
C ASN A 169 -18.42 6.47 -6.95
N ALA A 170 -18.37 5.22 -6.46
CA ALA A 170 -18.91 4.84 -5.15
C ALA A 170 -18.37 5.68 -3.98
N TYR A 171 -17.08 6.03 -4.02
CA TYR A 171 -16.42 6.82 -2.98
C TYR A 171 -15.64 8.00 -3.55
N ARG A 172 -16.01 8.48 -4.73
CA ARG A 172 -15.43 9.67 -5.35
C ARG A 172 -16.00 10.93 -4.72
N GLY A 173 -15.16 11.94 -4.44
CA GLY A 173 -15.58 13.15 -3.76
C GLY A 173 -15.86 12.92 -2.26
N ASN A 174 -16.73 13.77 -1.67
CA ASN A 174 -17.00 13.78 -0.23
C ASN A 174 -18.46 13.48 0.14
N ASP A 175 -19.36 13.42 -0.82
CA ASP A 175 -20.81 13.32 -0.57
C ASP A 175 -21.23 11.98 0.05
N TRP A 176 -20.45 10.93 -0.19
CA TRP A 176 -20.64 9.59 0.38
C TRP A 176 -20.26 9.49 1.85
N MET A 177 -19.49 10.46 2.38
CA MET A 177 -18.92 10.38 3.72
C MET A 177 -20.00 10.45 4.80
N GLN A 178 -19.85 9.59 5.81
CA GLN A 178 -20.63 9.60 7.04
C GLN A 178 -19.90 10.38 8.13
N GLU A 179 -20.60 10.68 9.25
CA GLU A 179 -19.93 11.25 10.42
C GLU A 179 -18.93 10.23 11.04
N PRO A 180 -17.82 10.70 11.57
CA PRO A 180 -17.34 12.08 11.72
C PRO A 180 -16.63 12.67 10.49
N CYS A 181 -16.42 11.91 9.39
CA CYS A 181 -15.69 12.40 8.21
C CYS A 181 -16.45 13.54 7.50
N ARG A 182 -17.77 13.47 7.43
CA ARG A 182 -18.61 14.47 6.73
C ARG A 182 -18.36 15.89 7.24
N SER A 183 -18.30 16.08 8.55
CA SER A 183 -18.07 17.38 9.19
C SER A 183 -16.59 17.68 9.49
N CYS A 184 -15.67 16.76 9.17
CA CYS A 184 -14.25 16.90 9.50
C CYS A 184 -13.55 17.91 8.60
N ASP A 185 -12.80 18.85 9.19
CA ASP A 185 -12.02 19.85 8.47
C ASP A 185 -10.88 19.21 7.63
N GLU A 186 -10.45 18.01 7.99
CA GLU A 186 -9.38 17.28 7.33
C GLU A 186 -9.85 16.36 6.17
N LYS A 187 -11.15 16.29 5.92
CA LYS A 187 -11.74 15.40 4.89
C LYS A 187 -11.17 15.61 3.48
N GLY A 188 -10.75 16.83 3.17
CA GLY A 188 -10.11 17.14 1.88
C GLY A 188 -8.67 16.66 1.78
N ARG A 189 -8.05 16.31 2.90
CA ARG A 189 -6.66 15.84 2.98
C ARG A 189 -6.54 14.33 2.96
N ASP A 190 -7.33 13.64 3.77
CA ASP A 190 -7.30 12.18 3.87
C ASP A 190 -8.33 11.47 3.00
N LEU A 191 -9.30 12.22 2.46
CA LEU A 191 -10.37 11.72 1.60
C LEU A 191 -11.12 10.52 2.20
N GLY A 192 -11.23 10.50 3.53
CA GLY A 192 -11.87 9.45 4.31
C GLY A 192 -11.01 8.19 4.50
N GLY A 193 -9.77 8.18 4.05
CA GLY A 193 -8.84 7.05 4.19
C GLY A 193 -9.10 5.89 3.24
N CYS A 194 -8.63 4.70 3.59
CA CYS A 194 -8.69 3.51 2.75
C CYS A 194 -10.03 2.76 2.90
N ARG A 195 -10.82 2.68 1.82
CA ARG A 195 -12.13 2.01 1.83
C ARG A 195 -12.04 0.51 2.06
N CYS A 196 -11.00 -0.13 1.51
CA CYS A 196 -10.76 -1.56 1.73
C CYS A 196 -10.41 -1.84 3.20
N GLN A 197 -9.59 -0.99 3.83
CA GLN A 197 -9.24 -1.09 5.24
C GLN A 197 -10.46 -0.82 6.14
N ALA A 198 -11.27 0.19 5.82
CA ALA A 198 -12.52 0.45 6.53
C ALA A 198 -13.44 -0.78 6.50
N PHE A 199 -13.62 -1.40 5.34
CA PHE A 199 -14.41 -2.63 5.23
C PHE A 199 -13.83 -3.78 6.06
N MET A 200 -12.53 -4.02 5.95
CA MET A 200 -11.90 -5.16 6.64
C MET A 200 -11.93 -5.05 8.16
N LEU A 201 -11.76 -3.85 8.70
CA LEU A 201 -11.67 -3.62 10.14
C LEU A 201 -13.02 -3.26 10.78
N ALA A 202 -13.90 -2.58 10.03
CA ALA A 202 -15.18 -2.12 10.55
C ALA A 202 -16.41 -2.81 9.93
N GLY A 203 -16.21 -3.63 8.88
CA GLY A 203 -17.30 -4.32 8.17
C GLY A 203 -18.08 -3.44 7.20
N ASP A 204 -17.71 -2.17 7.04
CA ASP A 204 -18.38 -1.19 6.17
C ASP A 204 -17.34 -0.32 5.46
N ALA A 205 -17.34 -0.36 4.13
CA ALA A 205 -16.43 0.44 3.32
C ALA A 205 -16.73 1.95 3.35
N ALA A 206 -17.94 2.36 3.75
CA ALA A 206 -18.30 3.76 3.93
C ALA A 206 -17.98 4.30 5.34
N ALA A 207 -17.63 3.43 6.28
CA ALA A 207 -17.25 3.84 7.62
C ALA A 207 -16.00 4.73 7.62
N THR A 208 -15.86 5.55 8.66
CA THR A 208 -14.58 6.24 8.94
C THR A 208 -13.48 5.20 9.06
N ASP A 209 -12.37 5.41 8.32
CA ASP A 209 -11.23 4.51 8.40
C ASP A 209 -10.79 4.32 9.86
N PRO A 210 -10.70 3.08 10.35
CA PRO A 210 -10.31 2.81 11.74
C PRO A 210 -8.93 3.33 12.13
N VAL A 211 -8.04 3.61 11.18
CA VAL A 211 -6.74 4.26 11.44
C VAL A 211 -6.91 5.69 11.93
N CYS A 212 -7.97 6.37 11.53
CA CYS A 212 -8.25 7.73 12.01
C CYS A 212 -8.49 7.74 13.54
N SER A 213 -7.79 8.62 14.25
CA SER A 213 -7.99 8.80 15.70
C SER A 213 -9.41 9.24 16.07
N LYS A 214 -10.16 9.85 15.12
CA LYS A 214 -11.55 10.23 15.30
C LYS A 214 -12.54 9.09 14.98
N SER A 215 -12.05 7.94 14.51
CA SER A 215 -12.91 6.81 14.15
C SER A 215 -13.53 6.16 15.40
N PRO A 216 -14.85 5.93 15.43
CA PRO A 216 -15.48 5.15 16.51
C PRO A 216 -15.00 3.69 16.52
N LYS A 217 -14.29 3.25 15.48
CA LYS A 217 -13.73 1.91 15.34
C LYS A 217 -12.19 1.87 15.50
N ARG A 218 -11.56 2.93 16.03
CA ARG A 218 -10.11 2.98 16.28
C ARG A 218 -9.62 1.78 17.09
N GLY A 219 -10.40 1.32 18.06
CA GLY A 219 -10.08 0.14 18.87
C GLY A 219 -9.86 -1.16 18.09
N GLU A 220 -10.32 -1.26 16.85
CA GLU A 220 -10.03 -2.42 15.99
C GLU A 220 -8.56 -2.41 15.52
N VAL A 221 -8.01 -1.24 15.23
CA VAL A 221 -6.57 -1.08 14.92
C VAL A 221 -5.72 -1.43 16.14
N ASP A 222 -6.10 -0.95 17.32
CA ASP A 222 -5.37 -1.24 18.57
C ASP A 222 -5.32 -2.75 18.86
N LYS A 223 -6.40 -3.49 18.59
CA LYS A 223 -6.41 -4.94 18.69
C LYS A 223 -5.42 -5.60 17.72
N VAL A 224 -5.31 -5.07 16.49
CA VAL A 224 -4.38 -5.59 15.48
C VAL A 224 -2.93 -5.35 15.91
N ILE A 225 -2.62 -4.16 16.43
CA ILE A 225 -1.25 -3.77 16.83
C ILE A 225 -0.77 -4.55 18.06
N ARG A 226 -1.65 -4.85 19.03
CA ARG A 226 -1.29 -5.58 20.26
C ARG A 226 -0.56 -6.90 20.02
N PHE A 227 -0.72 -7.51 18.88
CA PHE A 227 -0.02 -8.74 18.51
C PHE A 227 1.37 -8.48 17.88
N ALA A 228 1.73 -7.22 17.66
CA ALA A 228 3.03 -6.83 17.10
C ALA A 228 4.05 -6.38 18.17
N SER A 229 3.60 -6.25 19.43
CA SER A 229 4.41 -5.90 20.58
C SER A 229 5.16 -7.11 21.15
#